data_8684c357645e47f8d25fc11e328ab121
#
_entry.id   8684c357645e47f8d25fc11e328ab121
#
_cell.length_a   1.000
_cell.length_b   1.000
_cell.length_c   1.000
_cell.angle_alpha   90.00
_cell.angle_beta   90.00
_cell.angle_gamma   90.00
#
_symmetry.space_group_name_H-M   'P 1'
#
loop_
_entity.id
_entity.type
_entity.pdbx_description
1 polymer ?
#
loop_
_entity_poly.entity_id
_entity_poly.type
_entity_poly.pdbx_seq_one_letter_code
_entity_poly.pdbx_strand_id
1 'polypeptide(L)'
;MRSSLKLLVPLMVLAAPVAVMAAQRTYPNVGTPLSQTEIQAFDRMIGPEGKELPVGRGTVKEGAELFAKRCEVCHGKNGENGITHHLVAGQPGKPFRGPFYGVEKDGPSYFPYPTIAWDYINRAMPASNPGTLKPNEVYALVAFLYYRNGIIKETDVMDEKTLPKVEMPNKNGFIPAKPVYPPDPKWPSWY
;
A
#
# COMPACT_ATOMS: atom_id res chain seq x y z
N MET A 1 -81.46 19.63 5.99
CA MET A 1 -80.40 19.27 5.07
C MET A 1 -79.16 18.93 5.90
N ARG A 2 -78.85 17.62 6.04
CA ARG A 2 -77.68 17.11 6.80
C ARG A 2 -76.56 16.76 5.84
N SER A 3 -75.50 17.52 5.88
CA SER A 3 -74.33 17.30 5.07
C SER A 3 -73.41 16.31 5.79
N SER A 4 -73.19 15.10 5.23
CA SER A 4 -72.29 14.08 5.76
C SER A 4 -70.90 14.30 5.22
N LEU A 5 -70.01 14.77 6.06
CA LEU A 5 -68.58 14.95 5.78
C LEU A 5 -67.91 13.55 5.86
N LYS A 6 -67.56 12.98 4.71
CA LYS A 6 -66.77 11.75 4.64
C LYS A 6 -65.30 12.04 4.87
N LEU A 7 -64.78 11.61 6.01
CA LEU A 7 -63.36 11.66 6.35
C LEU A 7 -62.63 10.57 5.56
N LEU A 8 -61.82 10.96 4.57
CA LEU A 8 -60.87 10.07 3.88
C LEU A 8 -59.61 9.98 4.73
N VAL A 9 -59.40 8.84 5.35
CA VAL A 9 -58.16 8.51 6.04
C VAL A 9 -57.16 7.99 5.00
N PRO A 10 -56.00 8.61 4.77
CA PRO A 10 -54.98 8.06 3.86
C PRO A 10 -54.30 6.88 4.55
N LEU A 11 -54.36 5.74 3.91
CA LEU A 11 -53.64 4.52 4.29
C LEU A 11 -52.18 4.70 3.94
N MET A 12 -51.35 5.05 4.95
CA MET A 12 -49.90 5.19 4.81
C MET A 12 -49.29 3.79 4.81
N VAL A 13 -48.98 3.27 3.63
CA VAL A 13 -48.20 2.01 3.48
C VAL A 13 -46.78 2.28 3.87
N LEU A 14 -46.38 1.85 5.06
CA LEU A 14 -44.98 1.79 5.45
C LEU A 14 -44.27 0.69 4.64
N ALA A 15 -43.53 1.10 3.61
CA ALA A 15 -42.59 0.23 2.93
C ALA A 15 -41.36 0.02 3.86
N ALA A 16 -41.33 -1.09 4.56
CA ALA A 16 -40.13 -1.50 5.29
C ALA A 16 -39.00 -1.83 4.29
N PRO A 17 -37.78 -1.31 4.46
CA PRO A 17 -36.67 -1.73 3.62
C PRO A 17 -36.38 -3.22 3.88
N VAL A 18 -36.59 -4.05 2.89
CA VAL A 18 -36.11 -5.44 2.89
C VAL A 18 -34.58 -5.35 2.77
N ALA A 19 -33.89 -5.48 3.91
CA ALA A 19 -32.46 -5.68 3.90
C ALA A 19 -32.18 -7.04 3.25
N VAL A 20 -31.72 -7.01 2.00
CA VAL A 20 -31.19 -8.19 1.34
C VAL A 20 -29.85 -8.49 2.03
N MET A 21 -29.89 -9.32 3.07
CA MET A 21 -28.69 -9.94 3.61
C MET A 21 -28.18 -10.90 2.53
N ALA A 22 -27.09 -10.50 1.86
CA ALA A 22 -26.36 -11.41 1.00
C ALA A 22 -25.96 -12.62 1.86
N ALA A 23 -26.61 -13.75 1.63
CA ALA A 23 -26.29 -14.99 2.31
C ALA A 23 -24.85 -15.37 1.90
N GLN A 24 -23.89 -15.16 2.79
CA GLN A 24 -22.55 -15.71 2.62
C GLN A 24 -22.70 -17.23 2.49
N ARG A 25 -22.27 -17.76 1.36
CA ARG A 25 -22.25 -19.22 1.15
C ARG A 25 -21.25 -19.80 2.17
N THR A 26 -21.78 -20.39 3.21
CA THR A 26 -20.99 -21.17 4.14
C THR A 26 -20.69 -22.51 3.48
N TYR A 27 -19.42 -22.85 3.38
CA TYR A 27 -18.97 -24.17 2.97
C TYR A 27 -18.78 -25.00 4.25
N PRO A 28 -19.75 -25.79 4.70
CA PRO A 28 -19.61 -26.60 5.90
C PRO A 28 -18.48 -27.62 5.67
N ASN A 29 -17.60 -27.76 6.64
CA ASN A 29 -16.45 -28.67 6.62
C ASN A 29 -15.28 -28.27 5.68
N VAL A 30 -15.21 -27.02 5.22
CA VAL A 30 -14.05 -26.52 4.47
C VAL A 30 -13.36 -25.41 5.27
N GLY A 31 -12.18 -25.72 5.77
CA GLY A 31 -11.38 -24.79 6.57
C GLY A 31 -11.92 -24.54 7.98
N THR A 32 -11.14 -23.79 8.75
CA THR A 32 -11.54 -23.29 10.09
C THR A 32 -11.62 -21.78 10.01
N PRO A 33 -12.74 -21.14 10.40
CA PRO A 33 -12.82 -19.69 10.48
C PRO A 33 -11.76 -19.13 11.44
N LEU A 34 -10.99 -18.15 10.98
CA LEU A 34 -10.03 -17.46 11.82
C LEU A 34 -10.76 -16.48 12.76
N SER A 35 -10.25 -16.33 13.97
CA SER A 35 -10.66 -15.26 14.87
C SER A 35 -10.18 -13.89 14.35
N GLN A 36 -10.80 -12.79 14.78
CA GLN A 36 -10.37 -11.43 14.41
C GLN A 36 -8.91 -11.16 14.82
N THR A 37 -8.46 -11.70 15.94
CA THR A 37 -7.07 -11.58 16.40
C THR A 37 -6.10 -12.28 15.45
N GLU A 38 -6.45 -13.47 14.97
CA GLU A 38 -5.65 -14.17 13.97
C GLU A 38 -5.63 -13.45 12.63
N ILE A 39 -6.78 -12.92 12.17
CA ILE A 39 -6.85 -12.11 10.94
C ILE A 39 -5.94 -10.89 11.06
N GLN A 40 -5.99 -10.14 12.18
CA GLN A 40 -5.15 -8.98 12.41
C GLN A 40 -3.65 -9.32 12.45
N ALA A 41 -3.28 -10.50 12.91
CA ALA A 41 -1.89 -10.95 12.91
C ALA A 41 -1.33 -11.15 11.49
N PHE A 42 -2.18 -11.48 10.53
CA PHE A 42 -1.81 -11.65 9.11
C PHE A 42 -2.02 -10.38 8.28
N ASP A 43 -2.90 -9.48 8.70
CA ASP A 43 -3.18 -8.22 8.01
C ASP A 43 -2.10 -7.18 8.34
N ARG A 44 -1.00 -7.26 7.60
CA ARG A 44 0.17 -6.38 7.77
C ARG A 44 0.36 -5.42 6.60
N MET A 45 -0.58 -5.39 5.67
CA MET A 45 -0.46 -4.55 4.48
C MET A 45 -0.70 -3.08 4.82
N ILE A 46 0.15 -2.23 4.26
CA ILE A 46 -0.01 -0.78 4.37
C ILE A 46 -0.62 -0.24 3.08
N GLY A 47 -1.78 0.35 3.21
CA GLY A 47 -2.46 0.98 2.07
C GLY A 47 -1.80 2.27 1.59
N PRO A 48 -2.22 2.79 0.41
CA PRO A 48 -1.68 4.03 -0.15
C PRO A 48 -1.79 5.25 0.78
N GLU A 49 -2.82 5.29 1.61
CA GLU A 49 -3.09 6.38 2.54
C GLU A 49 -2.28 6.27 3.85
N GLY A 50 -1.65 5.11 4.09
CA GLY A 50 -0.80 4.88 5.26
C GLY A 50 -1.53 4.85 6.60
N LYS A 51 -2.83 4.55 6.62
CA LYS A 51 -3.62 4.48 7.88
C LYS A 51 -3.14 3.38 8.82
N GLU A 52 -2.56 2.33 8.25
CA GLU A 52 -2.06 1.14 8.95
C GLU A 52 -0.60 1.28 9.38
N LEU A 53 0.05 2.41 9.06
CA LEU A 53 1.44 2.66 9.44
C LEU A 53 1.59 2.67 10.96
N PRO A 54 2.50 1.86 11.53
CA PRO A 54 2.76 1.87 12.96
C PRO A 54 3.47 3.16 13.37
N VAL A 55 3.29 3.56 14.60
CA VAL A 55 4.03 4.67 15.19
C VAL A 55 5.52 4.38 15.16
N GLY A 56 6.31 5.35 14.67
CA GLY A 56 7.74 5.23 14.57
C GLY A 56 8.35 6.37 13.75
N ARG A 57 9.68 6.42 13.70
CA ARG A 57 10.39 7.44 12.93
C ARG A 57 11.77 6.96 12.48
N GLY A 58 12.28 7.55 11.41
CA GLY A 58 13.64 7.31 10.96
C GLY A 58 14.20 8.47 10.14
N THR A 59 15.50 8.68 10.23
CA THR A 59 16.25 9.68 9.50
C THR A 59 17.07 9.06 8.37
N VAL A 60 17.49 9.88 7.42
CA VAL A 60 18.39 9.45 6.33
C VAL A 60 19.70 8.86 6.87
N LYS A 61 20.29 9.49 7.89
CA LYS A 61 21.55 9.03 8.50
C LYS A 61 21.40 7.66 9.15
N GLU A 62 20.36 7.45 9.97
CA GLU A 62 20.08 6.16 10.59
C GLU A 62 19.85 5.08 9.53
N GLY A 63 19.16 5.44 8.44
CA GLY A 63 18.90 4.54 7.31
C GLY A 63 20.18 4.17 6.56
N ALA A 64 21.09 5.11 6.34
CA ALA A 64 22.37 4.86 5.69
C ALA A 64 23.22 3.86 6.48
N GLU A 65 23.31 4.06 7.81
CA GLU A 65 24.06 3.18 8.70
C GLU A 65 23.47 1.75 8.74
N LEU A 66 22.14 1.66 8.76
CA LEU A 66 21.46 0.37 8.77
C LEU A 66 21.57 -0.33 7.42
N PHE A 67 21.42 0.43 6.31
CA PHE A 67 21.53 -0.09 4.95
C PHE A 67 22.91 -0.71 4.71
N ALA A 68 23.97 -0.03 5.09
CA ALA A 68 25.33 -0.54 4.97
C ALA A 68 25.55 -1.86 5.72
N LYS A 69 24.88 -2.04 6.86
CA LYS A 69 25.02 -3.26 7.69
C LYS A 69 24.19 -4.44 7.20
N ARG A 70 23.01 -4.20 6.62
CA ARG A 70 21.99 -5.26 6.40
C ARG A 70 21.53 -5.41 4.95
N CYS A 71 21.78 -4.43 4.09
CA CYS A 71 21.18 -4.38 2.75
C CYS A 71 22.25 -4.33 1.64
N GLU A 72 23.40 -3.69 1.91
CA GLU A 72 24.46 -3.43 0.94
C GLU A 72 25.03 -4.70 0.31
N VAL A 73 25.09 -5.79 1.07
CA VAL A 73 25.62 -7.08 0.59
C VAL A 73 24.87 -7.60 -0.65
N CYS A 74 23.59 -7.30 -0.78
CA CYS A 74 22.77 -7.70 -1.91
C CYS A 74 22.48 -6.55 -2.87
N HIS A 75 22.18 -5.36 -2.35
CA HIS A 75 21.78 -4.20 -3.14
C HIS A 75 22.91 -3.27 -3.57
N GLY A 76 24.15 -3.60 -3.16
CA GLY A 76 25.33 -2.80 -3.48
C GLY A 76 25.44 -1.52 -2.64
N LYS A 77 26.59 -0.88 -2.74
CA LYS A 77 26.89 0.32 -2.00
C LYS A 77 25.88 1.42 -2.31
N ASN A 78 25.25 1.92 -1.26
CA ASN A 78 24.19 2.94 -1.36
C ASN A 78 22.96 2.53 -2.21
N GLY A 79 22.73 1.23 -2.46
CA GLY A 79 21.61 0.74 -3.27
C GLY A 79 21.89 0.68 -4.78
N GLU A 80 23.16 0.73 -5.18
CA GLU A 80 23.61 0.73 -6.56
C GLU A 80 24.60 -0.41 -6.82
N ASN A 81 24.51 -1.00 -8.02
CA ASN A 81 25.45 -2.00 -8.51
C ASN A 81 25.59 -3.28 -7.65
N GLY A 82 24.52 -3.65 -6.95
CA GLY A 82 24.45 -4.90 -6.22
C GLY A 82 24.18 -6.11 -7.11
N ILE A 83 24.14 -7.29 -6.50
CA ILE A 83 23.81 -8.55 -7.18
C ILE A 83 22.28 -8.73 -7.39
N THR A 84 21.49 -7.85 -6.77
CA THR A 84 20.01 -7.82 -6.89
C THR A 84 19.55 -6.54 -7.55
N HIS A 85 18.25 -6.30 -7.54
CA HIS A 85 17.63 -5.12 -8.16
C HIS A 85 18.23 -3.80 -7.69
N HIS A 86 18.35 -2.87 -8.62
CA HIS A 86 18.77 -1.50 -8.35
C HIS A 86 17.70 -0.78 -7.53
N LEU A 87 18.12 -0.13 -6.45
CA LEU A 87 17.21 0.62 -5.57
C LEU A 87 17.32 2.14 -5.79
N VAL A 88 18.26 2.59 -6.63
CA VAL A 88 18.51 4.00 -6.87
C VAL A 88 18.52 4.28 -8.37
N ALA A 89 17.54 5.04 -8.82
CA ALA A 89 17.42 5.51 -10.20
C ALA A 89 17.61 7.04 -10.31
N GLY A 90 17.46 7.78 -9.20
CA GLY A 90 17.67 9.22 -9.12
C GLY A 90 19.01 9.60 -8.50
N GLN A 91 19.11 10.86 -8.10
CA GLN A 91 20.22 11.41 -7.34
C GLN A 91 19.67 12.40 -6.30
N PRO A 92 20.38 12.64 -5.18
CA PRO A 92 19.94 13.64 -4.23
C PRO A 92 19.60 14.98 -4.88
N GLY A 93 18.38 15.47 -4.65
CA GLY A 93 17.84 16.69 -5.25
C GLY A 93 17.42 16.59 -6.73
N LYS A 94 17.59 15.42 -7.38
CA LYS A 94 17.21 15.21 -8.79
C LYS A 94 16.47 13.88 -8.93
N PRO A 95 15.16 13.83 -8.61
CA PRO A 95 14.39 12.59 -8.71
C PRO A 95 14.28 12.14 -10.17
N PHE A 96 14.45 10.83 -10.39
CA PHE A 96 14.16 10.23 -11.69
C PHE A 96 12.66 10.18 -11.93
N ARG A 97 12.21 10.77 -13.03
CA ARG A 97 10.78 10.88 -13.40
C ARG A 97 10.41 10.07 -14.64
N GLY A 98 11.23 9.11 -14.99
CA GLY A 98 11.04 8.28 -16.20
C GLY A 98 11.83 8.77 -17.42
N PRO A 99 11.71 8.07 -18.52
CA PRO A 99 10.79 6.94 -18.73
C PRO A 99 11.18 5.69 -17.90
N PHE A 100 10.20 5.00 -17.35
CA PHE A 100 10.39 3.83 -16.49
C PHE A 100 10.38 2.54 -17.34
N TYR A 101 11.50 2.27 -18.02
CA TYR A 101 11.68 1.07 -18.83
C TYR A 101 12.83 0.21 -18.28
N GLY A 102 12.68 -1.12 -18.34
CA GLY A 102 13.72 -2.03 -17.94
C GLY A 102 14.06 -1.93 -16.44
N VAL A 103 15.33 -1.74 -16.14
CA VAL A 103 15.88 -1.72 -14.77
C VAL A 103 15.46 -0.50 -13.95
N GLU A 104 15.08 0.58 -14.58
CA GLU A 104 14.66 1.80 -13.87
C GLU A 104 13.34 1.62 -13.12
N LYS A 105 12.63 0.53 -13.34
CA LYS A 105 11.42 0.16 -12.58
C LYS A 105 11.71 -0.35 -11.19
N ASP A 106 12.95 -0.74 -10.92
CA ASP A 106 13.32 -1.46 -9.70
C ASP A 106 13.47 -0.54 -8.47
N GLY A 107 13.60 0.76 -8.68
CA GLY A 107 13.76 1.71 -7.58
C GLY A 107 12.46 2.30 -7.04
N PRO A 108 12.50 2.90 -5.84
CA PRO A 108 11.36 3.59 -5.25
C PRO A 108 10.77 4.68 -6.14
N SER A 109 11.57 5.29 -7.04
CA SER A 109 11.08 6.30 -7.98
C SER A 109 9.97 5.82 -8.90
N TYR A 110 9.88 4.51 -9.14
CA TYR A 110 8.83 3.89 -9.94
C TYR A 110 7.48 3.83 -9.20
N PHE A 111 7.49 3.78 -7.89
CA PHE A 111 6.27 3.57 -7.10
C PHE A 111 5.33 4.78 -7.17
N PRO A 112 4.00 4.56 -7.33
CA PRO A 112 3.02 5.64 -7.32
C PRO A 112 2.73 6.17 -5.90
N TYR A 113 2.94 5.35 -4.87
CA TYR A 113 2.64 5.69 -3.48
C TYR A 113 3.85 5.54 -2.58
N PRO A 114 4.06 6.46 -1.65
CA PRO A 114 5.23 6.43 -0.78
C PRO A 114 5.21 5.30 0.25
N THR A 115 4.06 4.74 0.54
CA THR A 115 3.90 3.64 1.50
C THR A 115 4.37 2.30 0.97
N ILE A 116 4.49 2.13 -0.36
CA ILE A 116 4.87 0.86 -0.99
C ILE A 116 6.25 0.39 -0.55
N ALA A 117 7.23 1.30 -0.51
CA ALA A 117 8.58 0.93 -0.07
C ALA A 117 8.59 0.49 1.40
N TRP A 118 7.85 1.19 2.25
CA TRP A 118 7.72 0.84 3.67
C TRP A 118 7.10 -0.55 3.84
N ASP A 119 5.97 -0.79 3.20
CA ASP A 119 5.24 -2.05 3.25
C ASP A 119 6.11 -3.23 2.77
N TYR A 120 6.77 -3.07 1.63
CA TYR A 120 7.62 -4.11 1.07
C TYR A 120 8.82 -4.42 1.97
N ILE A 121 9.52 -3.40 2.45
CA ILE A 121 10.68 -3.58 3.35
C ILE A 121 10.24 -4.27 4.64
N ASN A 122 9.15 -3.85 5.23
CA ASN A 122 8.63 -4.43 6.48
C ASN A 122 8.29 -5.92 6.34
N ARG A 123 7.67 -6.31 5.24
CA ARG A 123 7.17 -7.68 5.05
C ARG A 123 8.17 -8.63 4.40
N ALA A 124 9.03 -8.12 3.50
CA ALA A 124 9.84 -8.95 2.62
C ALA A 124 11.35 -8.82 2.82
N MET A 125 11.82 -7.79 3.56
CA MET A 125 13.25 -7.53 3.73
C MET A 125 13.71 -7.61 5.19
N PRO A 126 14.98 -8.00 5.43
CA PRO A 126 15.93 -8.60 4.50
C PRO A 126 15.42 -9.95 3.99
N ALA A 127 15.66 -10.30 2.72
CA ALA A 127 15.14 -11.53 2.12
C ALA A 127 15.55 -12.82 2.85
N SER A 128 16.71 -12.82 3.52
CA SER A 128 17.17 -13.94 4.35
C SER A 128 16.44 -14.07 5.69
N ASN A 129 15.78 -12.98 6.16
CA ASN A 129 15.07 -12.96 7.44
C ASN A 129 13.96 -11.90 7.43
N PRO A 130 12.88 -12.08 6.66
CA PRO A 130 11.83 -11.10 6.45
C PRO A 130 11.02 -10.85 7.72
N GLY A 131 10.49 -9.64 7.86
CA GLY A 131 9.62 -9.25 8.97
C GLY A 131 10.33 -9.07 10.32
N THR A 132 11.67 -8.94 10.33
CA THR A 132 12.46 -8.78 11.57
C THR A 132 12.86 -7.33 11.85
N LEU A 133 12.61 -6.42 10.94
CA LEU A 133 12.89 -5.00 11.13
C LEU A 133 11.83 -4.36 12.03
N LYS A 134 12.28 -3.48 12.92
CA LYS A 134 11.40 -2.67 13.75
C LYS A 134 10.87 -1.48 12.94
N PRO A 135 9.70 -0.90 13.29
CA PRO A 135 9.14 0.22 12.56
C PRO A 135 10.12 1.38 12.32
N ASN A 136 10.87 1.79 13.34
CA ASN A 136 11.89 2.85 13.18
C ASN A 136 12.97 2.48 12.16
N GLU A 137 13.40 1.22 12.12
CA GLU A 137 14.39 0.76 11.16
C GLU A 137 13.83 0.82 9.72
N VAL A 138 12.56 0.46 9.53
CA VAL A 138 11.91 0.56 8.23
C VAL A 138 11.76 2.01 7.79
N TYR A 139 11.32 2.92 8.67
CA TYR A 139 11.25 4.36 8.36
C TYR A 139 12.63 4.92 8.00
N ALA A 140 13.68 4.54 8.72
CA ALA A 140 15.04 4.98 8.43
C ALA A 140 15.51 4.49 7.05
N LEU A 141 15.29 3.23 6.71
CA LEU A 141 15.63 2.68 5.40
C LEU A 141 14.87 3.38 4.27
N VAL A 142 13.58 3.64 4.46
CA VAL A 142 12.76 4.40 3.49
C VAL A 142 13.29 5.82 3.33
N ALA A 143 13.60 6.52 4.43
CA ALA A 143 14.19 7.85 4.39
C ALA A 143 15.50 7.86 3.59
N PHE A 144 16.39 6.92 3.86
CA PHE A 144 17.65 6.80 3.12
C PHE A 144 17.41 6.55 1.62
N LEU A 145 16.61 5.59 1.25
CA LEU A 145 16.33 5.26 -0.16
C LEU A 145 15.64 6.42 -0.88
N TYR A 146 14.73 7.13 -0.23
CA TYR A 146 14.06 8.28 -0.84
C TYR A 146 15.00 9.46 -1.03
N TYR A 147 15.89 9.72 -0.07
CA TYR A 147 16.96 10.70 -0.23
C TYR A 147 17.88 10.34 -1.39
N ARG A 148 18.35 9.08 -1.46
CA ARG A 148 19.23 8.61 -2.55
C ARG A 148 18.57 8.77 -3.92
N ASN A 149 17.26 8.61 -4.00
CA ASN A 149 16.49 8.82 -5.22
C ASN A 149 16.09 10.29 -5.46
N GLY A 150 16.50 11.23 -4.62
CA GLY A 150 16.18 12.65 -4.75
C GLY A 150 14.73 13.02 -4.46
N ILE A 151 13.98 12.12 -3.83
CA ILE A 151 12.53 12.29 -3.54
C ILE A 151 12.34 13.22 -2.34
N ILE A 152 13.19 13.09 -1.32
CA ILE A 152 13.19 13.91 -0.11
C ILE A 152 14.55 14.57 0.12
N LYS A 153 14.62 15.50 1.06
CA LYS A 153 15.87 16.13 1.51
C LYS A 153 16.54 15.28 2.58
N GLU A 154 17.86 15.47 2.76
CA GLU A 154 18.63 14.76 3.79
C GLU A 154 18.14 15.03 5.21
N THR A 155 17.60 16.23 5.45
CA THR A 155 17.08 16.67 6.75
C THR A 155 15.67 16.15 7.07
N ASP A 156 14.98 15.56 6.10
CA ASP A 156 13.63 15.09 6.30
C ASP A 156 13.60 13.82 7.17
N VAL A 157 12.54 13.73 7.98
CA VAL A 157 12.30 12.60 8.87
C VAL A 157 11.05 11.88 8.38
N MET A 158 11.14 10.57 8.20
CA MET A 158 9.98 9.74 7.86
C MET A 158 9.37 9.17 9.13
N ASP A 159 8.06 9.32 9.24
CA ASP A 159 7.20 8.76 10.28
C ASP A 159 5.81 8.44 9.70
N GLU A 160 4.87 7.98 10.54
CA GLU A 160 3.51 7.64 10.11
C GLU A 160 2.70 8.83 9.60
N LYS A 161 3.15 10.07 9.84
CA LYS A 161 2.46 11.30 9.42
C LYS A 161 3.11 11.96 8.20
N THR A 162 4.42 11.85 8.10
CA THR A 162 5.22 12.49 7.03
C THR A 162 5.33 11.61 5.80
N LEU A 163 5.50 10.30 5.96
CA LEU A 163 5.64 9.36 4.85
C LEU A 163 4.47 9.41 3.85
N PRO A 164 3.19 9.37 4.25
CA PRO A 164 2.08 9.40 3.29
C PRO A 164 1.99 10.71 2.47
N LYS A 165 2.66 11.78 2.92
CA LYS A 165 2.65 13.09 2.27
C LYS A 165 3.76 13.26 1.24
N VAL A 166 4.67 12.30 1.14
CA VAL A 166 5.77 12.37 0.16
C VAL A 166 5.19 12.29 -1.25
N GLU A 167 5.58 13.25 -2.09
CA GLU A 167 5.15 13.27 -3.48
C GLU A 167 6.08 12.42 -4.34
N MET A 168 5.55 11.28 -4.79
CA MET A 168 6.32 10.34 -5.58
C MET A 168 6.52 10.81 -7.02
N PRO A 169 7.72 10.63 -7.62
CA PRO A 169 7.99 11.04 -9.00
C PRO A 169 7.03 10.43 -10.02
N ASN A 170 6.58 9.20 -9.79
CA ASN A 170 5.71 8.44 -10.69
C ASN A 170 4.23 8.37 -10.22
N LYS A 171 3.81 9.30 -9.37
CA LYS A 171 2.44 9.37 -8.82
C LYS A 171 1.34 9.21 -9.87
N ASN A 172 1.55 9.81 -11.05
CA ASN A 172 0.58 9.82 -12.14
C ASN A 172 0.97 8.90 -13.31
N GLY A 173 1.97 8.04 -13.12
CA GLY A 173 2.48 7.18 -14.20
C GLY A 173 1.68 5.90 -14.42
N PHE A 174 0.70 5.61 -13.56
CA PHE A 174 -0.14 4.43 -13.68
C PHE A 174 -1.52 4.80 -14.21
N ILE A 175 -1.93 4.10 -15.24
CA ILE A 175 -3.27 4.23 -15.82
C ILE A 175 -4.09 3.05 -15.30
N PRO A 176 -5.32 3.28 -14.76
CA PRO A 176 -6.20 2.20 -14.39
C PRO A 176 -6.38 1.23 -15.58
N ALA A 177 -6.24 -0.06 -15.33
CA ALA A 177 -6.51 -1.07 -16.33
C ALA A 177 -7.96 -0.90 -16.80
N LYS A 178 -8.16 -0.56 -18.05
CA LYS A 178 -9.49 -0.68 -18.67
C LYS A 178 -9.78 -2.18 -18.74
N PRO A 179 -10.95 -2.65 -18.28
CA PRO A 179 -11.33 -4.03 -18.52
C PRO A 179 -11.35 -4.26 -20.04
N VAL A 180 -10.33 -4.91 -20.54
CA VAL A 180 -10.14 -5.14 -22.00
C VAL A 180 -10.92 -6.38 -22.43
N TYR A 181 -11.52 -7.09 -21.49
CA TYR A 181 -12.26 -8.29 -21.78
C TYR A 181 -13.76 -7.99 -21.75
N PRO A 182 -14.45 -8.01 -22.90
CA PRO A 182 -15.84 -8.43 -22.84
C PRO A 182 -15.84 -9.79 -22.12
N PRO A 183 -16.77 -10.05 -21.21
CA PRO A 183 -16.83 -11.34 -20.53
C PRO A 183 -16.84 -12.41 -21.63
N ASP A 184 -15.77 -13.19 -21.73
CA ASP A 184 -15.73 -14.33 -22.65
C ASP A 184 -16.82 -15.28 -22.17
N PRO A 185 -17.85 -15.56 -22.96
CA PRO A 185 -18.94 -16.42 -22.53
C PRO A 185 -18.48 -17.85 -22.20
N LYS A 186 -17.21 -18.18 -22.50
CA LYS A 186 -16.58 -19.46 -22.13
C LYS A 186 -15.94 -19.46 -20.76
N TRP A 187 -15.76 -18.28 -20.13
CA TRP A 187 -15.18 -18.21 -18.79
C TRP A 187 -16.28 -18.05 -17.75
N PRO A 188 -16.27 -18.85 -16.71
CA PRO A 188 -17.25 -18.73 -15.61
C PRO A 188 -17.16 -17.34 -14.97
N SER A 189 -18.32 -16.77 -14.60
CA SER A 189 -18.47 -15.43 -14.02
C SER A 189 -17.83 -15.22 -12.63
N TRP A 190 -16.95 -16.14 -12.20
CA TRP A 190 -16.26 -16.07 -10.93
C TRP A 190 -14.76 -15.75 -11.08
N TYR A 191 -14.35 -15.21 -12.24
CA TYR A 191 -13.08 -14.53 -12.42
C TYR A 191 -13.28 -13.02 -12.41
#